data_5cf6b9be34ca9e44870bebe9e768a922
#
_entry.id   5cf6b9be34ca9e44870bebe9e768a922
#
_cell.length_a   1.000
_cell.length_b   1.000
_cell.length_c   1.000
_cell.angle_alpha   90.00
_cell.angle_beta   90.00
_cell.angle_gamma   90.00
#
_symmetry.space_group_name_H-M   'P 1'
#
loop_
_entity.id
_entity.type
_entity.pdbx_description
1 polymer ?
#
loop_
_entity_poly.entity_id
_entity_poly.type
_entity_poly.pdbx_seq_one_letter_code
_entity_poly.pdbx_strand_id
1 'polypeptide(L)'
;MHAKHDDRPLTEDEAFGICFNLYLGGLDTVTTNMAWQLRHLANDLELQQQLRADYSKIPAAIEEMLRAYASVAISRTCCKQVEVGGVTLMPGDRIMMSTSLASNDPSCFENPSTVDIHRKKRHLAFGTGVHNCVGVRLARREMVIALEEFLRAVPTFCLLYT
;
A
#
# COMPACT_ATOMS: atom_id res chain seq x y z
N MET A 1 2.71 25.50 -18.44
CA MET A 1 3.27 24.16 -18.12
C MET A 1 4.19 23.75 -19.27
N HIS A 2 5.47 23.37 -19.00
CA HIS A 2 6.45 23.07 -20.05
C HIS A 2 6.78 21.57 -20.14
N ALA A 3 5.92 20.71 -19.54
CA ALA A 3 6.11 19.26 -19.58
C ALA A 3 5.83 18.74 -21.01
N LYS A 4 6.65 17.78 -21.45
CA LYS A 4 6.56 17.18 -22.79
C LYS A 4 6.36 15.66 -22.68
N HIS A 5 5.66 15.11 -23.66
CA HIS A 5 5.56 13.66 -23.92
C HIS A 5 5.87 13.45 -25.40
N ASP A 6 6.81 12.55 -25.72
CA ASP A 6 7.30 12.29 -27.09
C ASP A 6 7.65 13.60 -27.84
N ASP A 7 8.48 14.47 -27.22
CA ASP A 7 8.94 15.76 -27.72
C ASP A 7 7.86 16.82 -28.01
N ARG A 8 6.60 16.53 -27.78
CA ARG A 8 5.51 17.51 -27.86
C ARG A 8 5.03 17.98 -26.47
N PRO A 9 4.48 19.19 -26.35
CA PRO A 9 3.82 19.62 -25.12
C PRO A 9 2.66 18.67 -24.75
N LEU A 10 2.41 18.50 -23.44
CA LEU A 10 1.20 17.83 -22.98
C LEU A 10 -0.04 18.61 -23.41
N THR A 11 -1.09 17.90 -23.81
CA THR A 11 -2.42 18.48 -23.98
C THR A 11 -3.03 18.81 -22.61
N GLU A 12 -4.08 19.64 -22.59
CA GLU A 12 -4.80 19.93 -21.34
C GLU A 12 -5.42 18.68 -20.73
N ASP A 13 -5.99 17.78 -21.54
CA ASP A 13 -6.58 16.51 -21.08
C ASP A 13 -5.51 15.57 -20.49
N GLU A 14 -4.33 15.49 -21.10
CA GLU A 14 -3.21 14.70 -20.55
C GLU A 14 -2.74 15.28 -19.22
N ALA A 15 -2.58 16.59 -19.12
CA ALA A 15 -2.20 17.26 -17.89
C ALA A 15 -3.27 17.08 -16.80
N PHE A 16 -4.55 17.21 -17.15
CA PHE A 16 -5.66 16.96 -16.24
C PHE A 16 -5.67 15.51 -15.75
N GLY A 17 -5.52 14.54 -16.67
CA GLY A 17 -5.47 13.11 -16.33
C GLY A 17 -4.34 12.78 -15.36
N ILE A 18 -3.15 13.36 -15.54
CA ILE A 18 -2.02 13.20 -14.62
C ILE A 18 -2.35 13.76 -13.23
N CYS A 19 -2.86 15.01 -13.18
CA CYS A 19 -3.22 15.64 -11.90
C CYS A 19 -4.34 14.86 -11.17
N PHE A 20 -5.34 14.40 -11.91
CA PHE A 20 -6.45 13.62 -11.38
C PHE A 20 -5.97 12.28 -10.79
N ASN A 21 -5.09 11.56 -11.50
CA ASN A 21 -4.51 10.31 -10.99
C ASN A 21 -3.66 10.53 -9.75
N LEU A 22 -2.86 11.60 -9.68
CA LEU A 22 -2.06 11.93 -8.50
C LEU A 22 -2.97 12.28 -7.31
N TYR A 23 -4.04 13.03 -7.54
CA TYR A 23 -5.01 13.37 -6.51
C TYR A 23 -5.71 12.13 -5.94
N LEU A 24 -6.30 11.30 -6.81
CA LEU A 24 -6.98 10.06 -6.38
C LEU A 24 -6.01 9.09 -5.69
N GLY A 25 -4.83 8.90 -6.27
CA GLY A 25 -3.83 7.96 -5.73
C GLY A 25 -3.32 8.37 -4.35
N GLY A 26 -3.29 9.66 -4.04
CA GLY A 26 -2.83 10.19 -2.75
C GLY A 26 -3.92 10.30 -1.68
N LEU A 27 -5.19 10.39 -2.07
CA LEU A 27 -6.27 10.66 -1.14
C LEU A 27 -6.72 9.42 -0.37
N ASP A 28 -7.27 8.43 -1.06
CA ASP A 28 -7.92 7.28 -0.42
C ASP A 28 -6.94 6.23 0.09
N THR A 29 -5.85 6.00 -0.63
CA THR A 29 -4.93 4.90 -0.33
C THR A 29 -4.17 5.11 0.97
N VAL A 30 -3.64 6.32 1.20
CA VAL A 30 -2.92 6.66 2.43
C VAL A 30 -3.88 6.65 3.61
N THR A 31 -5.05 7.29 3.48
CA THR A 31 -6.08 7.34 4.52
C THR A 31 -6.53 5.93 4.94
N THR A 32 -6.82 5.06 3.98
CA THR A 32 -7.23 3.67 4.24
C THR A 32 -6.13 2.89 4.96
N ASN A 33 -4.87 3.00 4.51
CA ASN A 33 -3.77 2.29 5.15
C ASN A 33 -3.52 2.82 6.58
N MET A 34 -3.56 4.13 6.79
CA MET A 34 -3.43 4.71 8.14
C MET A 34 -4.55 4.23 9.08
N ALA A 35 -5.79 4.15 8.60
CA ALA A 35 -6.90 3.63 9.38
C ALA A 35 -6.67 2.16 9.81
N TRP A 36 -6.18 1.31 8.90
CA TRP A 36 -5.84 -0.06 9.22
C TRP A 36 -4.67 -0.18 10.20
N GLN A 37 -3.66 0.67 10.07
CA GLN A 37 -2.51 0.73 10.98
C GLN A 37 -2.93 1.13 12.40
N LEU A 38 -3.74 2.18 12.52
CA LEU A 38 -4.27 2.60 13.82
C LEU A 38 -5.21 1.55 14.43
N ARG A 39 -6.06 0.91 13.59
CA ARG A 39 -6.90 -0.21 14.05
C ARG A 39 -6.06 -1.38 14.54
N HIS A 40 -4.97 -1.72 13.86
CA HIS A 40 -4.07 -2.78 14.30
C HIS A 40 -3.47 -2.43 15.67
N LEU A 41 -2.89 -1.26 15.80
CA LEU A 41 -2.27 -0.80 17.05
C LEU A 41 -3.27 -0.68 18.21
N ALA A 42 -4.53 -0.35 17.91
CA ALA A 42 -5.59 -0.33 18.92
C ALA A 42 -5.94 -1.72 19.46
N ASN A 43 -5.61 -2.80 18.73
CA ASN A 43 -5.78 -4.19 19.15
C ASN A 43 -4.47 -4.84 19.63
N ASP A 44 -3.32 -4.25 19.35
CA ASP A 44 -1.99 -4.72 19.74
C ASP A 44 -1.30 -3.69 20.63
N LEU A 45 -1.64 -3.72 21.91
CA LEU A 45 -1.10 -2.79 22.90
C LEU A 45 0.38 -3.01 23.15
N GLU A 46 0.89 -4.22 22.95
CA GLU A 46 2.31 -4.53 23.10
C GLU A 46 3.13 -3.84 22.01
N LEU A 47 2.73 -3.99 20.74
CA LEU A 47 3.37 -3.29 19.63
C LEU A 47 3.24 -1.76 19.81
N GLN A 48 2.06 -1.27 20.25
CA GLN A 48 1.86 0.15 20.53
C GLN A 48 2.88 0.67 21.57
N GLN A 49 3.15 -0.08 22.65
CA GLN A 49 4.13 0.25 23.67
C GLN A 49 5.56 0.19 23.13
N GLN A 50 5.89 -0.84 22.35
CA GLN A 50 7.22 -0.98 21.72
C GLN A 50 7.54 0.21 20.80
N LEU A 51 6.58 0.67 19.99
CA LEU A 51 6.78 1.81 19.10
C LEU A 51 6.92 3.13 19.86
N ARG A 52 6.24 3.27 21.02
CA ARG A 52 6.42 4.44 21.90
C ARG A 52 7.76 4.47 22.59
N ALA A 53 8.26 3.32 22.99
CA ALA A 53 9.56 3.19 23.64
C ALA A 53 10.72 3.46 22.65
N ASP A 54 10.49 3.18 21.36
CA ASP A 54 11.50 3.33 20.33
C ASP A 54 10.88 3.68 18.98
N TYR A 55 10.79 4.97 18.67
CA TYR A 55 10.24 5.48 17.40
C TYR A 55 11.06 5.04 16.17
N SER A 56 12.32 4.63 16.33
CA SER A 56 13.12 4.13 15.21
C SER A 56 12.53 2.85 14.57
N LYS A 57 11.64 2.16 15.26
CA LYS A 57 10.92 0.97 14.79
C LYS A 57 9.71 1.29 13.90
N ILE A 58 9.21 2.52 13.93
CA ILE A 58 8.01 2.92 13.18
C ILE A 58 8.13 2.65 11.68
N PRO A 59 9.23 2.96 10.99
CA PRO A 59 9.34 2.63 9.57
C PRO A 59 9.17 1.14 9.27
N ALA A 60 9.73 0.26 10.09
CA ALA A 60 9.59 -1.19 9.93
C ALA A 60 8.16 -1.66 10.21
N ALA A 61 7.52 -1.11 11.23
CA ALA A 61 6.13 -1.38 11.54
C ALA A 61 5.18 -0.94 10.40
N ILE A 62 5.41 0.23 9.81
CA ILE A 62 4.66 0.73 8.64
C ILE A 62 4.81 -0.23 7.45
N GLU A 63 6.02 -0.68 7.12
CA GLU A 63 6.24 -1.63 6.00
C GLU A 63 5.50 -2.94 6.23
N GLU A 64 5.54 -3.49 7.43
CA GLU A 64 4.87 -4.75 7.72
C GLU A 64 3.33 -4.59 7.77
N MET A 65 2.82 -3.49 8.32
CA MET A 65 1.39 -3.21 8.29
C MET A 65 0.89 -2.91 6.87
N LEU A 66 1.70 -2.28 6.01
CA LEU A 66 1.40 -2.14 4.58
C LEU A 66 1.30 -3.49 3.87
N ARG A 67 2.16 -4.47 4.23
CA ARG A 67 2.05 -5.84 3.74
C ARG A 67 0.76 -6.49 4.21
N ALA A 68 0.52 -6.51 5.51
CA ALA A 68 -0.60 -7.21 6.13
C ALA A 68 -1.97 -6.65 5.67
N TYR A 69 -2.05 -5.33 5.48
CA TYR A 69 -3.27 -4.59 5.16
C TYR A 69 -3.26 -3.94 3.77
N ALA A 70 -2.50 -4.50 2.83
CA ALA A 70 -2.49 -4.01 1.46
C ALA A 70 -3.92 -3.91 0.89
N SER A 71 -4.35 -2.71 0.47
CA SER A 71 -5.76 -2.42 0.19
C SER A 71 -6.09 -2.26 -1.29
N VAL A 72 -5.08 -2.30 -2.17
CA VAL A 72 -5.28 -2.01 -3.60
C VAL A 72 -5.51 -3.28 -4.40
N ALA A 73 -6.53 -3.26 -5.26
CA ALA A 73 -6.72 -4.26 -6.31
C ALA A 73 -6.66 -3.56 -7.68
N ILE A 74 -5.87 -4.11 -8.57
CA ILE A 74 -5.65 -3.56 -9.91
C ILE A 74 -6.23 -4.52 -10.94
N SER A 75 -7.00 -4.01 -11.91
CA SER A 75 -7.47 -4.84 -13.01
C SER A 75 -6.69 -4.61 -14.29
N ARG A 76 -6.60 -5.67 -15.12
CA ARG A 76 -6.05 -5.65 -16.48
C ARG A 76 -7.00 -6.38 -17.41
N THR A 77 -6.99 -5.98 -18.67
CA THR A 77 -7.69 -6.71 -19.73
C THR A 77 -6.67 -7.51 -20.53
N CYS A 78 -6.95 -8.78 -20.72
CA CYS A 78 -6.10 -9.66 -21.53
C CYS A 78 -6.15 -9.23 -22.99
N CYS A 79 -4.99 -8.99 -23.62
CA CYS A 79 -4.92 -8.56 -25.02
C CYS A 79 -4.73 -9.71 -25.99
N LYS A 80 -4.22 -10.85 -25.52
CA LYS A 80 -3.96 -12.07 -26.32
C LYS A 80 -4.18 -13.29 -25.45
N GLN A 81 -4.47 -14.42 -26.08
CA GLN A 81 -4.54 -15.69 -25.34
C GLN A 81 -3.23 -15.98 -24.63
N VAL A 82 -3.32 -16.32 -23.35
CA VAL A 82 -2.17 -16.68 -22.50
C VAL A 82 -2.61 -17.68 -21.44
N GLU A 83 -1.70 -18.57 -21.06
CA GLU A 83 -1.91 -19.49 -19.94
C GLU A 83 -1.19 -18.96 -18.69
N VAL A 84 -1.91 -18.90 -17.58
CA VAL A 84 -1.38 -18.45 -16.28
C VAL A 84 -1.87 -19.41 -15.20
N GLY A 85 -0.95 -20.10 -14.52
CA GLY A 85 -1.27 -21.03 -13.43
C GLY A 85 -2.23 -22.16 -13.84
N GLY A 86 -2.15 -22.66 -15.08
CA GLY A 86 -3.04 -23.69 -15.61
C GLY A 86 -4.41 -23.17 -16.07
N VAL A 87 -4.63 -21.86 -16.08
CA VAL A 87 -5.87 -21.23 -16.57
C VAL A 87 -5.58 -20.52 -17.88
N THR A 88 -6.36 -20.84 -18.93
CA THR A 88 -6.30 -20.14 -20.22
C THR A 88 -7.12 -18.85 -20.13
N LEU A 89 -6.46 -17.73 -20.35
CA LEU A 89 -7.07 -16.40 -20.45
C LEU A 89 -7.23 -16.03 -21.92
N MET A 90 -8.42 -15.56 -22.28
CA MET A 90 -8.75 -15.17 -23.65
C MET A 90 -8.65 -13.64 -23.82
N PRO A 91 -8.48 -13.13 -25.06
CA PRO A 91 -8.58 -11.70 -25.34
C PRO A 91 -9.92 -11.14 -24.83
N GLY A 92 -9.87 -10.06 -24.07
CA GLY A 92 -11.06 -9.43 -23.46
C GLY A 92 -11.32 -9.85 -22.01
N ASP A 93 -10.74 -10.95 -21.53
CA ASP A 93 -10.89 -11.36 -20.13
C ASP A 93 -10.32 -10.30 -19.18
N ARG A 94 -11.05 -10.05 -18.09
CA ARG A 94 -10.63 -9.13 -17.03
C ARG A 94 -9.97 -9.90 -15.89
N ILE A 95 -8.75 -9.50 -15.58
CA ILE A 95 -7.94 -10.10 -14.52
C ILE A 95 -7.85 -9.10 -13.38
N MET A 96 -8.20 -9.52 -12.17
CA MET A 96 -7.99 -8.74 -10.97
C MET A 96 -6.74 -9.22 -10.23
N MET A 97 -5.82 -8.30 -9.95
CA MET A 97 -4.61 -8.54 -9.19
C MET A 97 -4.75 -7.86 -7.83
N SER A 98 -5.02 -8.65 -6.80
CA SER A 98 -5.16 -8.15 -5.42
C SER A 98 -3.79 -8.09 -4.75
N THR A 99 -3.36 -6.88 -4.35
CA THR A 99 -2.13 -6.71 -3.57
C THR A 99 -2.25 -7.32 -2.18
N SER A 100 -3.48 -7.38 -1.63
CA SER A 100 -3.76 -8.04 -0.36
C SER A 100 -3.49 -9.55 -0.43
N LEU A 101 -4.08 -10.24 -1.40
CA LEU A 101 -3.84 -11.68 -1.58
C LEU A 101 -2.36 -11.97 -1.82
N ALA A 102 -1.72 -11.23 -2.71
CA ALA A 102 -0.30 -11.42 -3.03
C ALA A 102 0.64 -11.14 -1.84
N SER A 103 0.29 -10.17 -0.99
CA SER A 103 1.09 -9.82 0.20
C SER A 103 0.80 -10.70 1.42
N ASN A 104 -0.23 -11.55 1.34
CA ASN A 104 -0.59 -12.52 2.38
C ASN A 104 -0.52 -13.98 1.89
N ASP A 105 0.10 -14.23 0.75
CA ASP A 105 0.26 -15.57 0.19
C ASP A 105 1.20 -16.41 1.09
N PRO A 106 0.74 -17.53 1.66
CA PRO A 106 1.54 -18.39 2.54
C PRO A 106 2.70 -19.07 1.82
N SER A 107 2.65 -19.22 0.50
CA SER A 107 3.78 -19.70 -0.30
C SER A 107 4.92 -18.68 -0.35
N CYS A 108 4.62 -17.41 -0.12
CA CYS A 108 5.56 -16.31 -0.13
C CYS A 108 5.91 -15.79 1.26
N PHE A 109 5.00 -15.82 2.20
CA PHE A 109 5.17 -15.22 3.52
C PHE A 109 4.86 -16.27 4.60
N GLU A 110 5.82 -16.58 5.44
CA GLU A 110 5.59 -17.40 6.61
C GLU A 110 4.68 -16.67 7.62
N ASN A 111 3.66 -17.38 8.15
CA ASN A 111 2.67 -16.80 9.06
C ASN A 111 2.13 -15.45 8.57
N PRO A 112 1.50 -15.38 7.38
CA PRO A 112 1.17 -14.09 6.73
C PRO A 112 0.14 -13.28 7.50
N SER A 113 -0.68 -13.88 8.33
CA SER A 113 -1.66 -13.19 9.19
C SER A 113 -1.05 -12.48 10.39
N THR A 114 0.22 -12.78 10.73
CA THR A 114 0.93 -12.14 11.84
C THR A 114 1.65 -10.90 11.35
N VAL A 115 1.51 -9.79 12.08
CA VAL A 115 2.32 -8.59 11.88
C VAL A 115 3.65 -8.76 12.62
N ASP A 116 4.72 -8.88 11.86
CA ASP A 116 6.08 -9.05 12.39
C ASP A 116 6.98 -7.92 11.87
N ILE A 117 7.28 -6.95 12.70
CA ILE A 117 8.11 -5.78 12.36
C ILE A 117 9.57 -6.13 12.02
N HIS A 118 10.00 -7.36 12.25
CA HIS A 118 11.34 -7.86 11.90
C HIS A 118 11.36 -8.54 10.53
N ARG A 119 10.21 -8.69 9.88
CA ARG A 119 10.10 -9.28 8.55
C ARG A 119 10.84 -8.43 7.51
N LYS A 120 11.77 -9.05 6.78
CA LYS A 120 12.59 -8.35 5.77
C LYS A 120 12.13 -8.59 4.33
N LYS A 121 11.01 -9.29 4.12
CA LYS A 121 10.55 -9.66 2.79
C LYS A 121 9.78 -8.51 2.12
N ARG A 122 10.08 -8.24 0.84
CA ARG A 122 9.36 -7.23 0.06
C ARG A 122 7.91 -7.67 -0.17
N HIS A 123 6.99 -6.73 -0.01
CA HIS A 123 5.57 -6.90 -0.30
C HIS A 123 5.17 -6.18 -1.59
N LEU A 124 3.94 -6.42 -2.06
CA LEU A 124 3.40 -5.86 -3.29
C LEU A 124 2.36 -4.74 -3.06
N ALA A 125 2.26 -4.18 -1.86
CA ALA A 125 1.30 -3.11 -1.57
C ALA A 125 1.42 -1.89 -2.51
N PHE A 126 2.62 -1.60 -3.00
CA PHE A 126 2.90 -0.53 -3.97
C PHE A 126 3.03 -1.03 -5.42
N GLY A 127 2.65 -2.28 -5.69
CA GLY A 127 2.87 -2.90 -6.98
C GLY A 127 4.35 -3.13 -7.30
N THR A 128 4.65 -3.38 -8.58
CA THR A 128 6.01 -3.62 -9.07
C THR A 128 6.13 -3.29 -10.56
N GLY A 129 7.36 -3.30 -11.07
CA GLY A 129 7.66 -3.05 -12.49
C GLY A 129 7.40 -1.61 -12.90
N VAL A 130 7.01 -1.41 -14.15
CA VAL A 130 6.78 -0.09 -14.75
C VAL A 130 5.61 0.67 -14.11
N HIS A 131 4.70 -0.04 -13.45
CA HIS A 131 3.55 0.52 -12.73
C HIS A 131 3.78 0.60 -11.21
N ASN A 132 5.01 0.49 -10.74
CA ASN A 132 5.28 0.73 -9.31
C ASN A 132 4.76 2.10 -8.90
N CYS A 133 4.17 2.18 -7.70
CA CYS A 133 3.55 3.41 -7.21
C CYS A 133 4.51 4.60 -7.28
N VAL A 134 4.13 5.66 -8.00
CA VAL A 134 4.93 6.88 -8.13
C VAL A 134 5.07 7.61 -6.78
N GLY A 135 4.02 7.55 -5.94
CA GLY A 135 3.95 8.18 -4.62
C GLY A 135 4.59 7.37 -3.48
N VAL A 136 5.23 6.24 -3.75
CA VAL A 136 5.71 5.29 -2.73
C VAL A 136 6.59 5.93 -1.63
N ARG A 137 7.44 6.88 -2.00
CA ARG A 137 8.32 7.58 -1.03
C ARG A 137 7.54 8.58 -0.19
N LEU A 138 6.62 9.31 -0.81
CA LEU A 138 5.76 10.27 -0.15
C LEU A 138 4.83 9.56 0.85
N ALA A 139 4.10 8.54 0.41
CA ALA A 139 3.18 7.78 1.25
C ALA A 139 3.87 7.17 2.48
N ARG A 140 5.05 6.59 2.32
CA ARG A 140 5.85 6.09 3.45
C ARG A 140 6.19 7.19 4.43
N ARG A 141 6.63 8.34 3.94
CA ARG A 141 7.01 9.46 4.78
C ARG A 141 5.81 10.03 5.53
N GLU A 142 4.68 10.19 4.86
CA GLU A 142 3.42 10.65 5.47
C GLU A 142 2.97 9.73 6.59
N MET A 143 2.92 8.41 6.35
CA MET A 143 2.51 7.43 7.34
C MET A 143 3.44 7.39 8.55
N VAL A 144 4.76 7.47 8.33
CA VAL A 144 5.73 7.51 9.44
C VAL A 144 5.54 8.74 10.31
N ILE A 145 5.48 9.94 9.71
CA ILE A 145 5.28 11.18 10.45
C ILE A 145 3.94 11.17 11.19
N ALA A 146 2.88 10.79 10.49
CA ALA A 146 1.55 10.76 11.08
C ALA A 146 1.47 9.81 12.28
N LEU A 147 2.09 8.63 12.19
CA LEU A 147 2.10 7.67 13.29
C LEU A 147 2.98 8.16 14.45
N GLU A 148 4.16 8.74 14.17
CA GLU A 148 5.01 9.35 15.20
C GLU A 148 4.26 10.43 15.98
N GLU A 149 3.64 11.38 15.28
CA GLU A 149 2.92 12.48 15.92
C GLU A 149 1.67 12.01 16.67
N PHE A 150 0.95 11.03 16.10
CA PHE A 150 -0.20 10.44 16.77
C PHE A 150 0.22 9.73 18.07
N LEU A 151 1.28 8.92 18.04
CA LEU A 151 1.79 8.24 19.22
C LEU A 151 2.33 9.21 20.29
N ARG A 152 2.82 10.39 19.90
CA ARG A 152 3.21 11.44 20.87
C ARG A 152 2.01 12.11 21.53
N ALA A 153 0.99 12.40 20.73
CA ALA A 153 -0.18 13.15 21.20
C ALA A 153 -1.17 12.30 22.02
N VAL A 154 -1.30 11.02 21.69
CA VAL A 154 -2.29 10.11 22.28
C VAL A 154 -1.59 9.04 23.12
N PRO A 155 -1.65 9.08 24.46
CA PRO A 155 -0.86 8.22 25.34
C PRO A 155 -1.13 6.72 25.16
N THR A 156 -2.40 6.33 25.12
CA THR A 156 -2.83 4.95 24.90
C THR A 156 -4.22 4.97 24.29
N PHE A 157 -4.47 4.09 23.35
CA PHE A 157 -5.77 3.97 22.70
C PHE A 157 -6.11 2.51 22.42
N CYS A 158 -7.40 2.20 22.42
CA CYS A 158 -7.94 0.91 22.07
C CYS A 158 -9.27 1.10 21.32
N LEU A 159 -9.77 0.04 20.69
CA LEU A 159 -11.11 0.05 20.14
C LEU A 159 -12.13 -0.08 21.26
N LEU A 160 -13.18 0.73 21.22
CA LEU A 160 -14.32 0.65 22.16
C LEU A 160 -15.29 -0.47 21.78
N TYR A 161 -15.28 -0.88 20.50
CA TYR A 161 -16.14 -1.93 19.96
C TYR A 161 -15.32 -2.86 19.05
N THR A 162 -15.62 -4.13 19.07
CA THR A 162 -15.06 -5.17 18.18
C THR A 162 -16.08 -5.60 17.16
#